data_edb7865f29787477dbbd9ecd3369ca58
#
_entry.id   edb7865f29787477dbbd9ecd3369ca58
#
_cell.length_a   1.000
_cell.length_b   1.000
_cell.length_c   1.000
_cell.angle_alpha   90.00
_cell.angle_beta   90.00
_cell.angle_gamma   90.00
#
_symmetry.space_group_name_H-M   'P 1'
#
loop_
_entity.id
_entity.type
_entity.pdbx_description
1 polymer ?
#
loop_
_entity_poly.entity_id
_entity_poly.type
_entity_poly.pdbx_seq_one_letter_code
_entity_poly.pdbx_strand_id
1 'polypeptide(L)' 'MTYEKIKQYYDEGRWTKAMVRKAGEKGVITAAQYHEIVREPY' A
#
# COMPACT_ATOMS: atom_id res chain seq x y z
N MET A 1 -3.26 10.23 -4.28
CA MET A 1 -3.62 8.81 -4.49
C MET A 1 -4.46 8.29 -3.34
N THR A 2 -5.33 7.36 -3.63
CA THR A 2 -6.19 6.79 -2.62
C THR A 2 -5.76 5.35 -2.33
N TYR A 3 -6.27 4.81 -1.23
CA TYR A 3 -6.04 3.42 -0.85
C TYR A 3 -6.41 2.46 -1.99
N GLU A 4 -7.55 2.69 -2.62
CA GLU A 4 -8.01 1.80 -3.68
C GLU A 4 -7.07 1.80 -4.88
N LYS A 5 -6.55 2.96 -5.24
CA LYS A 5 -5.59 3.08 -6.33
C LYS A 5 -4.29 2.36 -6.01
N ILE A 6 -3.80 2.53 -4.81
CA ILE A 6 -2.56 1.89 -4.38
C ILE A 6 -2.73 0.38 -4.38
N LYS A 7 -3.86 -0.10 -3.87
CA LYS A 7 -4.15 -1.52 -3.85
C LYS A 7 -4.20 -2.08 -5.27
N GLN A 8 -4.84 -1.36 -6.18
CA GLN A 8 -4.94 -1.78 -7.57
C GLN A 8 -3.56 -1.88 -8.20
N TYR A 9 -2.73 -0.86 -8.01
CA TYR A 9 -1.39 -0.85 -8.58
C TYR A 9 -0.54 -1.99 -8.04
N TYR A 10 -0.66 -2.27 -6.74
CA TYR A 10 0.09 -3.38 -6.17
C TYR A 10 -0.38 -4.72 -6.74
N ASP A 11 -1.69 -4.89 -6.87
CA ASP A 11 -2.25 -6.12 -7.41
C ASP A 11 -1.85 -6.33 -8.86
N GLU A 12 -1.68 -5.24 -9.61
CA GLU A 12 -1.27 -5.30 -11.02
C GLU A 12 0.23 -5.46 -11.17
N GLY A 13 0.97 -5.44 -10.09
CA GLY A 13 2.42 -5.57 -10.14
C GLY A 13 3.15 -4.29 -10.48
N ARG A 14 2.46 -3.15 -10.49
CA ARG A 14 3.06 -1.86 -10.80
C ARG A 14 3.79 -1.26 -9.60
N TRP A 15 3.38 -1.61 -8.41
CA TRP A 15 3.97 -1.11 -7.17
C TRP A 15 4.60 -2.25 -6.40
N THR A 16 5.74 -1.96 -5.79
CA THR A 16 6.41 -2.92 -4.92
C THR A 16 5.94 -2.71 -3.48
N LYS A 17 6.27 -3.69 -2.64
CA LYS A 17 5.98 -3.60 -1.22
C LYS A 17 6.60 -2.34 -0.60
N ALA A 18 7.82 -2.00 -1.01
CA ALA A 18 8.51 -0.83 -0.50
C ALA A 18 7.77 0.46 -0.85
N MET A 19 7.18 0.53 -2.04
CA MET A 19 6.42 1.69 -2.45
C MET A 19 5.15 1.85 -1.63
N VAL A 20 4.46 0.74 -1.37
CA VAL A 20 3.26 0.77 -0.53
C VAL A 20 3.63 1.21 0.89
N ARG A 21 4.76 0.72 1.41
CA ARG A 21 5.21 1.11 2.72
C ARG A 21 5.53 2.61 2.80
N LYS A 22 6.11 3.16 1.74
CA LYS A 22 6.35 4.60 1.70
C LYS A 22 5.06 5.40 1.74
N ALA A 23 4.03 4.92 1.06
CA ALA A 23 2.73 5.57 1.13
C ALA A 23 2.20 5.57 2.56
N GLY A 24 2.43 4.49 3.30
CA GLY A 24 2.06 4.42 4.70
C GLY A 24 2.83 5.43 5.54
N GLU A 25 4.13 5.58 5.29
CA GLU A 25 4.96 6.54 6.01
C GLU A 25 4.55 7.98 5.74
N LYS A 26 4.05 8.26 4.55
CA LYS A 26 3.61 9.60 4.19
C LYS A 26 2.19 9.90 4.65
N GLY A 27 1.52 8.92 5.23
CA GLY A 27 0.17 9.11 5.72
C GLY A 27 -0.89 9.01 4.64
N VAL A 28 -0.55 8.53 3.45
CA VAL A 28 -1.53 8.33 2.39
C VAL A 28 -2.44 7.15 2.73
N ILE A 29 -1.88 6.13 3.36
CA ILE A 29 -2.64 4.99 3.86
C ILE A 29 -2.22 4.72 5.30
N THR A 30 -3.05 3.96 6.02
CA THR A 30 -2.73 3.60 7.40
C THR A 30 -1.98 2.26 7.43
N ALA A 31 -1.45 1.93 8.61
CA ALA A 31 -0.80 0.63 8.79
C ALA A 31 -1.76 -0.51 8.52
N ALA A 32 -3.02 -0.36 8.92
CA ALA A 32 -4.04 -1.38 8.67
C ALA A 32 -4.28 -1.53 7.18
N GLN A 33 -4.30 -0.42 6.45
CA GLN A 33 -4.50 -0.46 5.00
C GLN A 33 -3.29 -1.08 4.30
N TYR A 34 -2.09 -0.80 4.79
CA TYR A 34 -0.89 -1.47 4.27
C TYR A 34 -1.02 -2.97 4.41
N HIS A 35 -1.44 -3.42 5.59
CA HIS A 35 -1.60 -4.85 5.85
C HIS A 35 -2.62 -5.47 4.90
N GLU A 36 -3.69 -4.76 4.62
CA GLU A 36 -4.71 -5.28 3.70
C GLU A 36 -4.21 -5.36 2.27
N ILE A 37 -3.37 -4.42 1.86
CA ILE A 37 -2.84 -4.40 0.49
C ILE A 37 -1.78 -5.47 0.32
N VAL A 38 -0.79 -5.48 1.20
CA VAL A 38 0.40 -6.32 1.07
C VAL A 38 0.19 -7.69 1.70
N ARG A 39 -0.75 -7.79 2.63
CA ARG A 39 -1.04 -9.02 3.38
C ARG A 39 0.10 -9.43 4.28
N GLU A 40 0.85 -8.45 4.78
CA GLU A 40 1.93 -8.66 5.74
C GLU A 40 1.86 -7.58 6.80
N PRO A 41 2.39 -7.86 8.02
CA PRO A 41 2.39 -6.85 9.08
C PRO A 41 3.20 -5.62 8.66
N TYR A 42 2.69 -4.47 9.06
CA TYR A 42 3.42 -3.23 8.81
C TYR A 42 4.72 -3.19 9.60
#